data_d3ae237239d8b57c4b5dda5b15667b9c
#
_entry.id   d3ae237239d8b57c4b5dda5b15667b9c
#
_cell.length_a   1.000
_cell.length_b   1.000
_cell.length_c   1.000
_cell.angle_alpha   90.00
_cell.angle_beta   90.00
_cell.angle_gamma   90.00
#
_symmetry.space_group_name_H-M   'P 1'
#
loop_
_entity.id
_entity.type
_entity.pdbx_description
1 polymer ?
#
loop_
_entity_poly.entity_id
_entity_poly.type
_entity_poly.pdbx_seq_one_letter_code
_entity_poly.pdbx_strand_id
1 'polypeptide(L)'
;MFNDYCFRCRVLSAAVCGLGSVFCVLMYHIIKIVGLYASGSPRLLTLSKGGRNTEYGVFGRFTFKMKRKHILGVLCVVLASACYGITPILSNAALNGGLPASFVARLFPRGGAEFLIADASREMTNECVVLYSMGIASLLSLFNCLIGKKRLDVSGKQLVQLAAFGGGALAGTLLLITYAYLRIPAGMTIVLNFTYPVFVMLITLVSKKERITAVKFISPLLALAGIALISNASFSGSVNVGGVLIALLSGVVYAVYFIAGRESAYASLETPVSNFYITASACLWSLAAALILGRFCLPADSVMWIILFFEAFLGYVVGLRLLLAGIKLLGSVSASALNTLEPAFASLTSMAVFGEAMGLLKGCGVILVLAAAVIGILTLNREDSKTRSKA
;
A
#
# COMPACT_ATOMS: atom_id res chain seq x y z
N MET A 1 14.04 27.17 -25.66
CA MET A 1 12.95 27.06 -24.67
C MET A 1 11.77 26.20 -25.14
N PHE A 2 11.12 26.49 -26.28
CA PHE A 2 9.98 25.68 -26.74
C PHE A 2 10.37 24.24 -27.18
N ASN A 3 11.53 24.04 -27.78
CA ASN A 3 12.03 22.71 -28.18
C ASN A 3 12.39 21.83 -26.98
N ASP A 4 12.91 22.41 -25.88
CA ASP A 4 13.22 21.67 -24.66
C ASP A 4 11.97 21.19 -23.92
N TYR A 5 10.89 21.97 -23.91
CA TYR A 5 9.61 21.56 -23.35
C TYR A 5 8.99 20.41 -24.14
N CYS A 6 9.04 20.44 -25.46
CA CYS A 6 8.52 19.38 -26.33
C CYS A 6 9.33 18.09 -26.22
N PHE A 7 10.65 18.18 -26.02
CA PHE A 7 11.54 17.04 -25.80
C PHE A 7 11.29 16.41 -24.41
N ARG A 8 11.21 17.25 -23.36
CA ARG A 8 10.88 16.79 -22.00
C ARG A 8 9.51 16.11 -21.93
N CYS A 9 8.50 16.64 -22.62
CA CYS A 9 7.20 15.99 -22.74
C CYS A 9 7.26 14.65 -23.48
N ARG A 10 8.09 14.48 -24.52
CA ARG A 10 8.27 13.20 -25.21
C ARG A 10 9.04 12.18 -24.37
N VAL A 11 10.07 12.62 -23.65
CA VAL A 11 10.83 11.74 -22.73
C VAL A 11 9.97 11.32 -21.54
N LEU A 12 9.16 12.22 -20.99
CA LEU A 12 8.17 11.89 -19.97
C LEU A 12 7.12 10.90 -20.49
N SER A 13 6.64 11.09 -21.71
CA SER A 13 5.73 10.16 -22.38
C SER A 13 6.37 8.78 -22.58
N ALA A 14 7.66 8.70 -22.90
CA ALA A 14 8.39 7.43 -23.05
C ALA A 14 8.74 6.78 -21.70
N ALA A 15 9.04 7.58 -20.66
CA ALA A 15 9.21 7.09 -19.29
C ALA A 15 7.90 6.53 -18.73
N VAL A 16 6.81 7.24 -18.99
CA VAL A 16 5.45 6.78 -18.72
C VAL A 16 5.14 5.54 -19.56
N CYS A 17 5.61 5.40 -20.80
CA CYS A 17 5.42 4.20 -21.62
C CYS A 17 6.32 3.01 -21.21
N GLY A 18 7.53 3.22 -20.71
CA GLY A 18 8.45 2.15 -20.29
C GLY A 18 8.11 1.55 -18.92
N LEU A 19 7.83 2.39 -17.92
CA LEU A 19 7.10 2.02 -16.68
C LEU A 19 5.65 1.66 -17.03
N GLY A 20 5.11 2.27 -18.07
CA GLY A 20 3.75 2.18 -18.56
C GLY A 20 3.39 0.84 -19.19
N SER A 21 4.29 0.03 -19.72
CA SER A 21 3.87 -1.26 -20.31
C SER A 21 3.52 -2.27 -19.21
N VAL A 22 4.28 -2.38 -18.14
CA VAL A 22 3.92 -3.18 -16.96
C VAL A 22 2.82 -2.46 -16.16
N PHE A 23 2.90 -1.14 -16.08
CA PHE A 23 1.98 -0.28 -15.35
C PHE A 23 0.64 -0.11 -16.07
N CYS A 24 0.61 0.07 -17.42
CA CYS A 24 -0.64 0.14 -18.18
C CYS A 24 -1.38 -1.19 -18.22
N VAL A 25 -0.70 -2.33 -18.27
CA VAL A 25 -1.34 -3.64 -18.16
C VAL A 25 -1.92 -3.82 -16.75
N LEU A 26 -1.15 -3.49 -15.71
CA LEU A 26 -1.64 -3.51 -14.32
C LEU A 26 -2.77 -2.51 -14.12
N MET A 27 -2.60 -1.26 -14.57
CA MET A 27 -3.61 -0.18 -14.48
C MET A 27 -4.84 -0.45 -15.35
N TYR A 28 -4.69 -1.00 -16.55
CA TYR A 28 -5.83 -1.40 -17.37
C TYR A 28 -6.66 -2.47 -16.67
N HIS A 29 -6.02 -3.46 -16.06
CA HIS A 29 -6.73 -4.48 -15.28
C HIS A 29 -7.29 -3.91 -13.97
N ILE A 30 -6.59 -3.01 -13.29
CA ILE A 30 -7.07 -2.31 -12.08
C ILE A 30 -8.25 -1.40 -12.44
N ILE A 31 -8.15 -0.57 -13.47
CA ILE A 31 -9.23 0.32 -13.93
C ILE A 31 -10.43 -0.49 -14.40
N LYS A 32 -10.21 -1.60 -15.10
CA LYS A 32 -11.28 -2.51 -15.54
C LYS A 32 -11.98 -3.18 -14.36
N ILE A 33 -11.23 -3.61 -13.35
CA ILE A 33 -11.77 -4.19 -12.11
C ILE A 33 -12.49 -3.12 -11.28
N VAL A 34 -11.89 -1.94 -11.12
CA VAL A 34 -12.48 -0.79 -10.39
C VAL A 34 -13.67 -0.21 -11.17
N GLY A 35 -13.61 -0.15 -12.50
CA GLY A 35 -14.69 0.31 -13.37
C GLY A 35 -15.89 -0.64 -13.39
N LEU A 36 -15.66 -1.95 -13.41
CA LEU A 36 -16.72 -2.98 -13.24
C LEU A 36 -17.39 -2.88 -11.87
N TYR A 37 -16.66 -2.39 -10.85
CA TYR A 37 -17.21 -2.16 -9.52
C TYR A 37 -17.97 -0.85 -9.36
N ALA A 38 -17.59 0.17 -10.13
CA ALA A 38 -18.26 1.48 -10.13
C ALA A 38 -19.58 1.47 -10.91
N SER A 39 -19.71 0.61 -11.92
CA SER A 39 -20.88 0.56 -12.80
C SER A 39 -22.05 -0.28 -12.30
N GLY A 40 -21.94 -0.94 -11.12
CA GLY A 40 -23.03 -1.72 -10.52
C GLY A 40 -23.54 -2.89 -11.38
N SER A 41 -22.90 -3.18 -12.52
CA SER A 41 -23.33 -4.18 -13.48
C SER A 41 -22.41 -5.41 -13.45
N PRO A 42 -22.86 -6.54 -12.91
CA PRO A 42 -22.06 -7.75 -12.86
C PRO A 42 -22.21 -8.53 -14.16
N ARG A 43 -21.58 -8.12 -15.26
CA ARG A 43 -21.40 -9.04 -16.39
C ARG A 43 -20.12 -9.84 -16.17
N LEU A 44 -20.34 -11.10 -15.79
CA LEU A 44 -19.36 -12.16 -15.74
C LEU A 44 -18.49 -12.18 -17.00
N LEU A 45 -17.18 -12.32 -16.80
CA LEU A 45 -16.33 -13.05 -17.74
C LEU A 45 -16.79 -14.52 -17.77
N THR A 46 -17.82 -14.81 -18.51
CA THR A 46 -18.03 -16.14 -19.06
C THR A 46 -17.06 -16.27 -20.21
N LEU A 47 -15.93 -16.88 -19.97
CA LEU A 47 -15.17 -17.55 -21.01
C LEU A 47 -16.03 -18.75 -21.44
N SER A 48 -16.96 -18.46 -22.35
CA SER A 48 -17.63 -19.47 -23.14
C SER A 48 -16.66 -19.89 -24.24
N LYS A 49 -16.15 -21.11 -24.16
CA LYS A 49 -15.91 -21.90 -25.36
C LYS A 49 -16.12 -23.36 -25.06
N GLY A 50 -16.97 -23.87 -25.93
CA GLY A 50 -17.52 -25.19 -25.96
C GLY A 50 -16.53 -26.33 -25.90
N GLY A 51 -17.09 -27.44 -25.44
CA GLY A 51 -16.79 -28.78 -25.91
C GLY A 51 -15.58 -29.45 -25.32
N ARG A 52 -15.89 -30.52 -24.58
CA ARG A 52 -15.09 -31.68 -24.18
C ARG A 52 -14.35 -31.54 -22.86
N ASN A 53 -14.82 -32.34 -21.92
CA ASN A 53 -14.13 -32.78 -20.73
C ASN A 53 -12.74 -33.33 -21.06
N THR A 54 -11.71 -32.62 -20.68
CA THR A 54 -10.38 -33.20 -20.46
C THR A 54 -9.96 -32.82 -19.05
N GLU A 55 -10.01 -33.83 -18.17
CA GLU A 55 -9.40 -33.78 -16.86
C GLU A 55 -7.89 -33.56 -17.02
N TYR A 56 -7.42 -32.38 -16.64
CA TYR A 56 -6.00 -32.21 -16.30
C TYR A 56 -5.90 -32.28 -14.77
N GLY A 57 -5.62 -33.48 -14.29
CA GLY A 57 -5.20 -33.69 -12.93
C GLY A 57 -3.82 -33.11 -12.72
N VAL A 58 -3.69 -32.28 -11.67
CA VAL A 58 -2.60 -32.21 -10.67
C VAL A 58 -3.02 -31.33 -9.49
N PHE A 59 -4.07 -30.53 -9.58
CA PHE A 59 -4.63 -29.85 -8.40
C PHE A 59 -5.95 -30.50 -7.94
N GLY A 60 -5.84 -31.73 -7.45
CA GLY A 60 -6.97 -32.47 -6.92
C GLY A 60 -7.67 -31.73 -5.76
N ARG A 61 -8.95 -31.44 -5.96
CA ARG A 61 -9.97 -31.18 -4.92
C ARG A 61 -9.81 -29.96 -3.98
N PHE A 62 -9.25 -28.84 -4.40
CA PHE A 62 -9.52 -27.57 -3.72
C PHE A 62 -10.68 -26.85 -4.42
N THR A 63 -11.91 -27.20 -4.09
CA THR A 63 -13.07 -26.38 -4.48
C THR A 63 -13.04 -25.10 -3.67
N PHE A 64 -12.52 -24.03 -4.25
CA PHE A 64 -12.59 -22.67 -3.67
C PHE A 64 -14.05 -22.23 -3.70
N LYS A 65 -14.78 -22.43 -2.59
CA LYS A 65 -16.17 -21.99 -2.40
C LYS A 65 -16.26 -20.67 -1.63
N MET A 66 -15.32 -19.73 -1.86
CA MET A 66 -15.38 -18.42 -1.21
C MET A 66 -16.58 -17.60 -1.69
N LYS A 67 -17.15 -16.79 -0.78
CA LYS A 67 -18.16 -15.79 -1.14
C LYS A 67 -17.51 -14.75 -2.07
N ARG A 68 -18.25 -14.32 -3.11
CA ARG A 68 -17.79 -13.33 -4.09
C ARG A 68 -17.18 -12.07 -3.45
N LYS A 69 -17.78 -11.60 -2.33
CA LYS A 69 -17.27 -10.45 -1.58
C LYS A 69 -15.86 -10.66 -1.00
N HIS A 70 -15.54 -11.88 -0.56
CA HIS A 70 -14.23 -12.20 -0.01
C HIS A 70 -13.17 -12.31 -1.10
N ILE A 71 -13.49 -12.90 -2.25
CA ILE A 71 -12.59 -12.93 -3.41
C ILE A 71 -12.22 -11.50 -3.81
N LEU A 72 -13.23 -10.63 -3.91
CA LEU A 72 -13.00 -9.24 -4.26
C LEU A 72 -12.17 -8.50 -3.20
N GLY A 73 -12.44 -8.73 -1.91
CA GLY A 73 -11.66 -8.18 -0.83
C GLY A 73 -10.19 -8.61 -0.88
N VAL A 74 -9.92 -9.89 -1.14
CA VAL A 74 -8.55 -10.43 -1.33
C VAL A 74 -7.87 -9.74 -2.52
N LEU A 75 -8.55 -9.64 -3.66
CA LEU A 75 -8.01 -8.94 -4.84
C LEU A 75 -7.69 -7.48 -4.53
N CYS A 76 -8.57 -6.78 -3.82
CA CYS A 76 -8.34 -5.40 -3.42
C CYS A 76 -7.08 -5.26 -2.55
N VAL A 77 -6.91 -6.11 -1.53
CA VAL A 77 -5.73 -6.02 -0.65
C VAL A 77 -4.45 -6.41 -1.39
N VAL A 78 -4.45 -7.48 -2.20
CA VAL A 78 -3.28 -7.90 -2.99
C VAL A 78 -2.85 -6.81 -3.96
N LEU A 79 -3.80 -6.17 -4.66
CA LEU A 79 -3.49 -5.05 -5.55
C LEU A 79 -3.01 -3.81 -4.79
N ALA A 80 -3.58 -3.53 -3.60
CA ALA A 80 -3.10 -2.47 -2.72
C ALA A 80 -1.64 -2.73 -2.29
N SER A 81 -1.33 -3.95 -1.84
CA SER A 81 0.03 -4.35 -1.47
C SER A 81 1.02 -4.23 -2.64
N ALA A 82 0.58 -4.54 -3.86
CA ALA A 82 1.41 -4.34 -5.06
C ALA A 82 1.67 -2.85 -5.34
N CYS A 83 0.66 -1.99 -5.18
CA CYS A 83 0.84 -0.53 -5.27
C CYS A 83 1.84 -0.03 -4.21
N TYR A 84 1.68 -0.47 -2.96
CA TYR A 84 2.57 -0.10 -1.87
C TYR A 84 3.99 -0.66 -2.03
N GLY A 85 4.16 -1.80 -2.70
CA GLY A 85 5.49 -2.31 -3.05
C GLY A 85 6.28 -1.44 -4.04
N ILE A 86 5.60 -0.55 -4.78
CA ILE A 86 6.22 0.40 -5.71
C ILE A 86 6.47 1.76 -5.05
N THR A 87 5.58 2.22 -4.17
CA THR A 87 5.67 3.56 -3.56
C THR A 87 6.97 3.86 -2.83
N PRO A 88 7.66 2.93 -2.14
CA PRO A 88 8.94 3.23 -1.49
C PRO A 88 10.03 3.70 -2.47
N ILE A 89 9.97 3.30 -3.73
CA ILE A 89 10.90 3.76 -4.77
C ILE A 89 10.66 5.25 -5.06
N LEU A 90 9.40 5.65 -5.15
CA LEU A 90 9.00 7.03 -5.42
C LEU A 90 9.26 7.94 -4.21
N SER A 91 8.92 7.48 -3.01
CA SER A 91 9.25 8.20 -1.77
C SER A 91 10.76 8.42 -1.61
N ASN A 92 11.56 7.36 -1.86
CA ASN A 92 13.01 7.44 -1.80
C ASN A 92 13.55 8.41 -2.87
N ALA A 93 12.99 8.40 -4.08
CA ALA A 93 13.35 9.36 -5.11
C ALA A 93 13.02 10.80 -4.70
N ALA A 94 11.88 11.06 -4.05
CA ALA A 94 11.56 12.39 -3.55
C ALA A 94 12.48 12.84 -2.41
N LEU A 95 12.83 11.93 -1.50
CA LEU A 95 13.77 12.22 -0.40
C LEU A 95 15.19 12.51 -0.88
N ASN A 96 15.65 11.83 -1.93
CA ASN A 96 17.00 11.98 -2.47
C ASN A 96 17.09 12.92 -3.69
N GLY A 97 16.05 13.71 -3.97
CA GLY A 97 16.04 14.69 -5.05
C GLY A 97 16.00 14.10 -6.47
N GLY A 98 15.62 12.84 -6.65
CA GLY A 98 15.51 12.18 -7.95
C GLY A 98 15.70 10.68 -7.92
N LEU A 99 15.77 10.08 -9.11
CA LEU A 99 15.96 8.64 -9.28
C LEU A 99 17.45 8.27 -9.29
N PRO A 100 17.82 7.05 -8.86
CA PRO A 100 19.21 6.58 -8.96
C PRO A 100 19.69 6.56 -10.42
N ALA A 101 20.93 7.00 -10.67
CA ALA A 101 21.52 7.06 -12.00
C ALA A 101 21.52 5.70 -12.73
N SER A 102 21.75 4.60 -12.00
CA SER A 102 21.70 3.25 -12.54
C SER A 102 20.31 2.86 -13.05
N PHE A 103 19.26 3.34 -12.39
CA PHE A 103 17.88 3.11 -12.81
C PHE A 103 17.53 3.95 -14.04
N VAL A 104 17.91 5.23 -14.06
CA VAL A 104 17.69 6.11 -15.22
C VAL A 104 18.41 5.57 -16.46
N ALA A 105 19.66 5.14 -16.32
CA ALA A 105 20.43 4.53 -17.42
C ALA A 105 19.80 3.24 -17.99
N ARG A 106 19.13 2.45 -17.15
CA ARG A 106 18.41 1.24 -17.62
C ARG A 106 17.14 1.58 -18.38
N LEU A 107 16.37 2.54 -17.90
CA LEU A 107 15.13 2.97 -18.57
C LEU A 107 15.42 3.72 -19.86
N PHE A 108 16.50 4.49 -19.90
CA PHE A 108 16.89 5.34 -21.02
C PHE A 108 18.32 5.03 -21.47
N PRO A 109 18.55 3.86 -22.10
CA PRO A 109 19.89 3.44 -22.51
C PRO A 109 20.51 4.34 -23.58
N ARG A 110 19.69 5.18 -24.24
CA ARG A 110 20.14 6.17 -25.25
C ARG A 110 20.42 7.55 -24.65
N GLY A 111 20.34 7.70 -23.31
CA GLY A 111 20.48 9.01 -22.65
C GLY A 111 19.24 9.90 -22.81
N GLY A 112 19.38 11.18 -22.42
CA GLY A 112 18.34 12.22 -22.57
C GLY A 112 17.37 12.31 -21.38
N ALA A 113 17.61 11.58 -20.30
CA ALA A 113 16.81 11.60 -19.09
C ALA A 113 17.62 11.91 -17.82
N GLU A 114 18.82 12.49 -17.98
CA GLU A 114 19.75 12.84 -16.90
C GLU A 114 19.12 13.78 -15.87
N PHE A 115 18.13 14.58 -16.28
CA PHE A 115 17.37 15.48 -15.40
C PHE A 115 16.54 14.73 -14.33
N LEU A 116 16.30 13.43 -14.51
CA LEU A 116 15.62 12.56 -13.51
C LEU A 116 16.58 12.04 -12.44
N ILE A 117 17.90 12.17 -12.65
CA ILE A 117 18.90 11.67 -11.70
C ILE A 117 18.88 12.50 -10.42
N ALA A 118 19.11 11.81 -9.30
CA ALA A 118 19.13 12.42 -7.98
C ALA A 118 20.15 13.58 -7.88
N ASP A 119 19.69 14.68 -7.30
CA ASP A 119 20.45 15.91 -7.05
C ASP A 119 20.14 16.40 -5.63
N ALA A 120 21.18 16.57 -4.81
CA ALA A 120 21.04 17.00 -3.43
C ALA A 120 20.32 18.35 -3.27
N SER A 121 20.38 19.23 -4.28
CA SER A 121 19.64 20.51 -4.27
C SER A 121 18.10 20.34 -4.31
N ARG A 122 17.61 19.13 -4.61
CA ARG A 122 16.19 18.77 -4.73
C ARG A 122 15.68 17.92 -3.59
N GLU A 123 16.55 17.56 -2.63
CA GLU A 123 16.15 16.72 -1.49
C GLU A 123 14.97 17.34 -0.73
N MET A 124 14.04 16.49 -0.34
CA MET A 124 12.86 16.89 0.42
C MET A 124 12.86 16.25 1.80
N THR A 125 12.26 16.95 2.77
CA THR A 125 12.00 16.34 4.08
C THR A 125 10.86 15.34 3.99
N ASN A 126 10.89 14.31 4.84
CA ASN A 126 9.83 13.31 4.84
C ASN A 126 8.44 13.91 5.13
N GLU A 127 8.38 14.89 6.03
CA GLU A 127 7.17 15.62 6.36
C GLU A 127 6.55 16.27 5.12
N CYS A 128 7.41 16.84 4.24
CA CYS A 128 6.97 17.47 3.01
C CYS A 128 6.64 16.47 1.90
N VAL A 129 7.35 15.35 1.80
CA VAL A 129 6.97 14.27 0.89
C VAL A 129 5.56 13.76 1.23
N VAL A 130 5.29 13.45 2.50
CA VAL A 130 3.95 13.01 2.93
C VAL A 130 2.92 14.12 2.74
N LEU A 131 3.24 15.39 3.08
CA LEU A 131 2.36 16.54 2.90
C LEU A 131 1.89 16.68 1.44
N TYR A 132 2.82 16.75 0.50
CA TYR A 132 2.46 16.98 -0.91
C TYR A 132 1.81 15.76 -1.55
N SER A 133 2.28 14.56 -1.25
CA SER A 133 1.65 13.33 -1.75
C SER A 133 0.22 13.17 -1.25
N MET A 134 -0.04 13.46 0.05
CA MET A 134 -1.39 13.43 0.60
C MET A 134 -2.26 14.58 0.08
N GLY A 135 -1.70 15.77 -0.12
CA GLY A 135 -2.39 16.92 -0.71
C GLY A 135 -2.85 16.63 -2.14
N ILE A 136 -1.94 16.13 -3.00
CA ILE A 136 -2.27 15.72 -4.37
C ILE A 136 -3.31 14.59 -4.37
N ALA A 137 -3.12 13.58 -3.51
CA ALA A 137 -4.07 12.48 -3.39
C ALA A 137 -5.46 12.94 -2.94
N SER A 138 -5.53 13.91 -2.04
CA SER A 138 -6.78 14.52 -1.59
C SER A 138 -7.50 15.23 -2.74
N LEU A 139 -6.80 16.06 -3.52
CA LEU A 139 -7.37 16.75 -4.67
C LEU A 139 -7.87 15.77 -5.73
N LEU A 140 -7.09 14.74 -6.06
CA LEU A 140 -7.49 13.69 -7.01
C LEU A 140 -8.69 12.87 -6.50
N SER A 141 -8.73 12.59 -5.19
CA SER A 141 -9.85 11.86 -4.57
C SER A 141 -11.11 12.71 -4.53
N LEU A 142 -11.00 14.02 -4.27
CA LEU A 142 -12.10 14.98 -4.36
C LEU A 142 -12.66 15.03 -5.77
N PHE A 143 -11.80 15.18 -6.78
CA PHE A 143 -12.19 15.20 -8.18
C PHE A 143 -12.93 13.90 -8.58
N ASN A 144 -12.44 12.75 -8.12
CA ASN A 144 -13.11 11.47 -8.31
C ASN A 144 -14.50 11.42 -7.65
N CYS A 145 -14.66 12.00 -6.46
CA CYS A 145 -15.95 12.10 -5.78
C CYS A 145 -16.92 13.01 -6.54
N LEU A 146 -16.45 14.15 -7.06
CA LEU A 146 -17.25 15.10 -7.81
C LEU A 146 -17.75 14.51 -9.14
N ILE A 147 -16.85 13.87 -9.92
CA ILE A 147 -17.23 13.17 -11.16
C ILE A 147 -18.23 12.04 -10.86
N GLY A 148 -17.96 11.28 -9.80
CA GLY A 148 -18.85 10.19 -9.37
C GLY A 148 -20.13 10.66 -8.71
N LYS A 149 -20.39 11.98 -8.61
CA LYS A 149 -21.55 12.59 -7.93
C LYS A 149 -21.77 12.01 -6.53
N LYS A 150 -20.67 11.75 -5.80
CA LYS A 150 -20.75 11.21 -4.44
C LYS A 150 -21.09 12.31 -3.45
N ARG A 151 -21.96 11.98 -2.50
CA ARG A 151 -22.27 12.90 -1.39
C ARG A 151 -21.07 12.97 -0.44
N LEU A 152 -20.61 14.18 -0.16
CA LEU A 152 -19.51 14.46 0.77
C LEU A 152 -20.02 14.73 2.19
N ASP A 153 -21.32 14.53 2.43
CA ASP A 153 -21.91 14.76 3.74
C ASP A 153 -21.39 13.75 4.76
N VAL A 154 -20.73 14.25 5.79
CA VAL A 154 -20.22 13.46 6.91
C VAL A 154 -20.67 14.06 8.22
N SER A 155 -21.06 13.23 9.19
CA SER A 155 -21.38 13.70 10.53
C SER A 155 -20.13 14.16 11.26
N GLY A 156 -20.28 15.07 12.25
CA GLY A 156 -19.15 15.54 13.06
C GLY A 156 -18.36 14.39 13.69
N LYS A 157 -19.04 13.33 14.16
CA LYS A 157 -18.39 12.12 14.69
C LYS A 157 -17.56 11.41 13.65
N GLN A 158 -18.08 11.26 12.42
CA GLN A 158 -17.34 10.65 11.32
C GLN A 158 -16.12 11.48 10.94
N LEU A 159 -16.27 12.81 10.87
CA LEU A 159 -15.17 13.74 10.54
C LEU A 159 -14.04 13.66 11.58
N VAL A 160 -14.35 13.70 12.87
CA VAL A 160 -13.35 13.56 13.94
C VAL A 160 -12.63 12.21 13.85
N GLN A 161 -13.36 11.12 13.61
CA GLN A 161 -12.76 9.81 13.50
C GLN A 161 -11.92 9.65 12.21
N LEU A 162 -12.35 10.22 11.08
CA LEU A 162 -11.56 10.27 9.84
C LEU A 162 -10.27 11.06 10.07
N ALA A 163 -10.35 12.21 10.74
CA ALA A 163 -9.18 13.05 11.02
C ALA A 163 -8.19 12.38 11.99
N ALA A 164 -8.66 11.76 13.06
CA ALA A 164 -7.81 11.18 14.09
C ALA A 164 -7.33 9.76 13.71
N PHE A 165 -8.27 8.85 13.44
CA PHE A 165 -7.98 7.42 13.25
C PHE A 165 -7.77 7.03 11.76
N GLY A 166 -8.22 7.88 10.83
CA GLY A 166 -7.91 7.74 9.42
C GLY A 166 -6.59 8.44 9.09
N GLY A 167 -6.65 9.73 8.82
CA GLY A 167 -5.49 10.50 8.36
C GLY A 167 -4.42 10.70 9.42
N GLY A 168 -4.80 10.95 10.69
CA GLY A 168 -3.84 11.08 11.78
C GLY A 168 -3.06 9.78 12.04
N ALA A 169 -3.73 8.63 12.02
CA ALA A 169 -3.06 7.35 12.14
C ALA A 169 -2.16 7.07 10.93
N LEU A 170 -2.61 7.38 9.70
CA LEU A 170 -1.82 7.18 8.49
C LEU A 170 -0.57 8.08 8.49
N ALA A 171 -0.73 9.40 8.67
CA ALA A 171 0.38 10.34 8.72
C ALA A 171 1.32 10.03 9.90
N GLY A 172 0.76 9.73 11.08
CA GLY A 172 1.52 9.35 12.27
C GLY A 172 2.38 8.11 12.03
N THR A 173 1.85 7.08 11.38
CA THR A 173 2.62 5.89 11.01
C THR A 173 3.81 6.25 10.12
N LEU A 174 3.59 7.00 9.04
CA LEU A 174 4.65 7.38 8.10
C LEU A 174 5.74 8.24 8.76
N LEU A 175 5.34 9.20 9.60
CA LEU A 175 6.29 10.03 10.33
C LEU A 175 7.08 9.23 11.37
N LEU A 176 6.43 8.37 12.15
CA LEU A 176 7.09 7.54 13.16
C LEU A 176 8.10 6.58 12.55
N ILE A 177 7.78 5.93 11.40
CA ILE A 177 8.72 5.07 10.67
C ILE A 177 9.98 5.85 10.31
N THR A 178 9.85 7.07 9.78
CA THR A 178 11.01 7.89 9.40
C THR A 178 11.85 8.27 10.61
N TYR A 179 11.23 8.63 11.74
CA TYR A 179 11.97 8.89 12.98
C TYR A 179 12.67 7.66 13.54
N ALA A 180 12.11 6.47 13.32
CA ALA A 180 12.78 5.21 13.69
C ALA A 180 14.01 4.95 12.80
N TYR A 181 13.95 5.20 11.50
CA TYR A 181 15.09 5.08 10.57
C TYR A 181 16.29 5.92 10.97
N LEU A 182 16.07 7.05 11.63
CA LEU A 182 17.17 7.90 12.15
C LEU A 182 17.91 7.29 13.36
N ARG A 183 17.38 6.21 13.96
CA ARG A 183 17.86 5.65 15.25
C ARG A 183 18.22 4.19 15.19
N ILE A 184 17.63 3.43 14.30
CA ILE A 184 17.83 1.99 14.13
C ILE A 184 17.89 1.62 12.65
N PRO A 185 18.53 0.49 12.28
CA PRO A 185 18.63 0.06 10.89
C PRO A 185 17.27 -0.08 10.21
N ALA A 186 17.19 0.29 8.93
CA ALA A 186 15.96 0.27 8.15
C ALA A 186 15.28 -1.10 8.14
N GLY A 187 16.05 -2.18 8.01
CA GLY A 187 15.51 -3.56 8.07
C GLY A 187 14.82 -3.86 9.38
N MET A 188 15.41 -3.46 10.52
CA MET A 188 14.79 -3.60 11.84
C MET A 188 13.52 -2.75 11.96
N THR A 189 13.55 -1.50 11.51
CA THR A 189 12.39 -0.59 11.52
C THR A 189 11.21 -1.20 10.78
N ILE A 190 11.46 -1.75 9.57
CA ILE A 190 10.42 -2.39 8.75
C ILE A 190 9.81 -3.57 9.50
N VAL A 191 10.63 -4.48 10.05
CA VAL A 191 10.12 -5.66 10.79
C VAL A 191 9.26 -5.22 11.97
N LEU A 192 9.71 -4.23 12.74
CA LEU A 192 8.97 -3.73 13.90
C LEU A 192 7.66 -3.03 13.51
N ASN A 193 7.64 -2.26 12.43
CA ASN A 193 6.40 -1.69 11.91
C ASN A 193 5.43 -2.78 11.46
N PHE A 194 5.92 -3.79 10.72
CA PHE A 194 5.09 -4.92 10.26
C PHE A 194 4.62 -5.88 11.36
N THR A 195 4.84 -5.56 12.65
CA THR A 195 4.13 -6.18 13.75
C THR A 195 2.66 -5.72 13.84
N TYR A 196 2.25 -4.69 13.05
CA TYR A 196 0.88 -4.15 13.09
C TYR A 196 -0.23 -5.20 12.92
N PRO A 197 -0.11 -6.30 12.12
CA PRO A 197 -1.17 -7.30 12.06
C PRO A 197 -1.36 -8.07 13.37
N VAL A 198 -0.27 -8.22 14.13
CA VAL A 198 -0.33 -8.81 15.47
C VAL A 198 -1.09 -7.87 16.42
N PHE A 199 -0.81 -6.56 16.36
CA PHE A 199 -1.55 -5.57 17.14
C PHE A 199 -3.03 -5.49 16.73
N VAL A 200 -3.34 -5.51 15.42
CA VAL A 200 -4.73 -5.60 14.93
C VAL A 200 -5.44 -6.79 15.54
N MET A 201 -4.81 -7.94 15.52
CA MET A 201 -5.36 -9.17 16.08
C MET A 201 -5.58 -9.07 17.60
N LEU A 202 -4.58 -8.58 18.35
CA LEU A 202 -4.66 -8.45 19.82
C LEU A 202 -5.78 -7.48 20.22
N ILE A 203 -5.86 -6.32 19.58
CA ILE A 203 -6.89 -5.30 19.87
C ILE A 203 -8.29 -5.85 19.53
N THR A 204 -8.42 -6.57 18.41
CA THR A 204 -9.69 -7.17 17.98
C THR A 204 -10.11 -8.30 18.95
N LEU A 205 -9.16 -9.08 19.46
CA LEU A 205 -9.40 -10.13 20.45
C LEU A 205 -9.91 -9.55 21.78
N VAL A 206 -9.20 -8.52 22.29
CA VAL A 206 -9.60 -7.83 23.55
C VAL A 206 -10.98 -7.18 23.41
N SER A 207 -11.27 -6.60 22.24
CA SER A 207 -12.57 -5.99 21.94
C SER A 207 -13.69 -7.02 21.72
N LYS A 208 -13.40 -8.32 21.73
CA LYS A 208 -14.34 -9.45 21.51
C LYS A 208 -15.18 -9.35 20.24
N LYS A 209 -14.69 -8.61 19.23
CA LYS A 209 -15.45 -8.31 18.00
C LYS A 209 -15.34 -9.40 16.94
N GLU A 210 -14.27 -10.21 16.98
CA GLU A 210 -14.08 -11.34 16.08
C GLU A 210 -13.59 -12.57 16.82
N ARG A 211 -13.97 -13.77 16.36
CA ARG A 211 -13.38 -15.02 16.83
C ARG A 211 -12.05 -15.26 16.11
N ILE A 212 -10.98 -15.29 16.89
CA ILE A 212 -9.64 -15.55 16.35
C ILE A 212 -9.36 -17.04 16.42
N THR A 213 -9.08 -17.65 15.28
CA THR A 213 -8.66 -19.05 15.17
C THR A 213 -7.12 -19.14 15.24
N ALA A 214 -6.57 -20.27 15.67
CA ALA A 214 -5.12 -20.48 15.71
C ALA A 214 -4.44 -20.17 14.36
N VAL A 215 -5.11 -20.44 13.24
CA VAL A 215 -4.58 -20.17 11.91
C VAL A 215 -4.48 -18.66 11.62
N LYS A 216 -5.43 -17.86 12.12
CA LYS A 216 -5.37 -16.38 12.03
C LYS A 216 -4.19 -15.82 12.85
N PHE A 217 -3.73 -16.55 13.85
CA PHE A 217 -2.55 -16.19 14.65
C PHE A 217 -1.23 -16.57 13.97
N ILE A 218 -1.16 -17.76 13.36
CA ILE A 218 0.05 -18.28 12.72
C ILE A 218 0.41 -17.47 11.47
N SER A 219 -0.58 -17.05 10.67
CA SER A 219 -0.35 -16.33 9.41
C SER A 219 0.46 -15.03 9.59
N PRO A 220 0.11 -14.08 10.49
CA PRO A 220 0.90 -12.87 10.71
C PRO A 220 2.31 -13.15 11.25
N LEU A 221 2.49 -14.15 12.10
CA LEU A 221 3.80 -14.52 12.63
C LEU A 221 4.71 -15.10 11.55
N LEU A 222 4.17 -15.95 10.67
CA LEU A 222 4.91 -16.49 9.54
C LEU A 222 5.30 -15.38 8.54
N ALA A 223 4.39 -14.43 8.29
CA ALA A 223 4.68 -13.26 7.47
C ALA A 223 5.80 -12.41 8.08
N LEU A 224 5.75 -12.16 9.39
CA LEU A 224 6.77 -11.38 10.11
C LEU A 224 8.15 -12.04 10.01
N ALA A 225 8.23 -13.37 10.15
CA ALA A 225 9.48 -14.10 9.94
C ALA A 225 10.01 -13.95 8.50
N GLY A 226 9.12 -14.04 7.51
CA GLY A 226 9.47 -13.79 6.11
C GLY A 226 9.96 -12.36 5.85
N ILE A 227 9.30 -11.36 6.45
CA ILE A 227 9.68 -9.94 6.35
C ILE A 227 11.08 -9.72 6.99
N ALA A 228 11.37 -10.37 8.11
CA ALA A 228 12.68 -10.30 8.73
C ALA A 228 13.80 -10.79 7.80
N LEU A 229 13.56 -11.87 7.05
CA LEU A 229 14.50 -12.37 6.05
C LEU A 229 14.62 -11.44 4.83
N ILE A 230 13.50 -10.89 4.34
CA ILE A 230 13.50 -9.94 3.22
C ILE A 230 14.30 -8.68 3.57
N SER A 231 14.06 -8.14 4.75
CA SER A 231 14.63 -6.88 5.22
C SER A 231 16.09 -7.01 5.65
N ASN A 232 16.64 -8.22 5.65
CA ASN A 232 17.98 -8.52 6.18
C ASN A 232 18.18 -7.88 7.56
N ALA A 233 17.15 -8.03 8.42
CA ALA A 233 17.11 -7.37 9.72
C ALA A 233 18.23 -7.90 10.61
N SER A 234 19.17 -7.03 10.98
CA SER A 234 20.24 -7.33 11.91
C SER A 234 19.88 -6.75 13.29
N PHE A 235 19.83 -7.62 14.29
CA PHE A 235 19.59 -7.25 15.69
C PHE A 235 20.89 -7.28 16.52
N SER A 236 22.05 -7.30 15.84
CA SER A 236 23.36 -7.33 16.48
C SER A 236 23.86 -5.92 16.80
N GLY A 237 24.52 -5.76 17.95
CA GLY A 237 25.10 -4.50 18.41
C GLY A 237 24.25 -3.77 19.47
N SER A 238 24.67 -2.56 19.85
CA SER A 238 23.91 -1.71 20.77
C SER A 238 22.66 -1.16 20.07
N VAL A 239 21.50 -1.66 20.47
CA VAL A 239 20.23 -1.25 19.88
C VAL A 239 19.70 -0.02 20.59
N ASN A 240 19.39 1.04 19.85
CA ASN A 240 18.74 2.22 20.41
C ASN A 240 17.28 1.90 20.79
N VAL A 241 17.03 1.71 22.10
CA VAL A 241 15.72 1.35 22.64
C VAL A 241 14.63 2.37 22.22
N GLY A 242 14.97 3.66 22.20
CA GLY A 242 14.03 4.71 21.75
C GLY A 242 13.60 4.51 20.29
N GLY A 243 14.54 4.12 19.41
CA GLY A 243 14.22 3.79 18.00
C GLY A 243 13.31 2.58 17.87
N VAL A 244 13.56 1.53 18.68
CA VAL A 244 12.69 0.33 18.72
C VAL A 244 11.27 0.68 19.17
N LEU A 245 11.13 1.47 20.25
CA LEU A 245 9.84 1.88 20.75
C LEU A 245 9.05 2.73 19.75
N ILE A 246 9.73 3.65 19.04
CA ILE A 246 9.12 4.46 17.98
C ILE A 246 8.64 3.57 16.82
N ALA A 247 9.45 2.60 16.39
CA ALA A 247 9.08 1.67 15.33
C ALA A 247 7.88 0.77 15.73
N LEU A 248 7.87 0.26 16.95
CA LEU A 248 6.71 -0.49 17.48
C LEU A 248 5.46 0.40 17.58
N LEU A 249 5.61 1.64 18.05
CA LEU A 249 4.51 2.60 18.12
C LEU A 249 3.92 2.87 16.73
N SER A 250 4.75 2.96 15.69
CA SER A 250 4.26 3.09 14.31
C SER A 250 3.37 1.91 13.93
N GLY A 251 3.74 0.69 14.31
CA GLY A 251 2.91 -0.51 14.10
C GLY A 251 1.58 -0.47 14.86
N VAL A 252 1.59 0.01 16.11
CA VAL A 252 0.35 0.19 16.90
C VAL A 252 -0.57 1.23 16.23
N VAL A 253 -0.01 2.38 15.83
CA VAL A 253 -0.77 3.45 15.17
C VAL A 253 -1.35 2.96 13.83
N TYR A 254 -0.58 2.19 13.07
CA TYR A 254 -1.09 1.59 11.83
C TYR A 254 -2.18 0.54 12.09
N ALA A 255 -2.08 -0.23 13.18
CA ALA A 255 -3.16 -1.14 13.60
C ALA A 255 -4.46 -0.40 13.91
N VAL A 256 -4.38 0.80 14.54
CA VAL A 256 -5.55 1.66 14.77
C VAL A 256 -6.22 2.06 13.45
N TYR A 257 -5.43 2.41 12.42
CA TYR A 257 -5.95 2.70 11.07
C TYR A 257 -6.78 1.53 10.52
N PHE A 258 -6.25 0.29 10.58
CA PHE A 258 -6.95 -0.91 10.10
C PHE A 258 -8.26 -1.16 10.85
N ILE A 259 -8.24 -1.05 12.17
CA ILE A 259 -9.42 -1.27 13.01
C ILE A 259 -10.47 -0.20 12.75
N ALA A 260 -10.05 1.07 12.69
CA ALA A 260 -10.94 2.18 12.43
C ALA A 260 -11.60 2.09 11.04
N GLY A 261 -10.89 1.61 10.02
CA GLY A 261 -11.44 1.38 8.69
C GLY A 261 -12.62 0.40 8.68
N ARG A 262 -12.75 -0.45 9.68
CA ARG A 262 -13.85 -1.44 9.83
C ARG A 262 -14.85 -1.07 10.90
N GLU A 263 -14.41 -0.53 12.03
CA GLU A 263 -15.17 -0.46 13.29
C GLU A 263 -15.66 0.95 13.64
N SER A 264 -15.13 1.99 12.97
CA SER A 264 -15.50 3.37 13.24
C SER A 264 -16.81 3.79 12.56
N ALA A 265 -17.34 4.95 12.94
CA ALA A 265 -18.54 5.51 12.34
C ALA A 265 -18.36 5.80 10.83
N TYR A 266 -17.14 6.07 10.37
CA TYR A 266 -16.88 6.31 8.95
C TYR A 266 -16.76 5.01 8.11
N ALA A 267 -16.75 3.84 8.74
CA ALA A 267 -16.76 2.56 8.01
C ALA A 267 -18.00 2.41 7.10
N SER A 268 -19.10 3.08 7.46
CA SER A 268 -20.34 3.12 6.65
C SER A 268 -20.26 4.02 5.42
N LEU A 269 -19.31 4.95 5.36
CA LEU A 269 -19.14 5.86 4.22
C LEU A 269 -18.67 5.10 2.98
N GLU A 270 -18.98 5.63 1.79
CA GLU A 270 -18.41 5.10 0.55
C GLU A 270 -16.87 5.25 0.56
N THR A 271 -16.17 4.24 0.06
CA THR A 271 -14.70 4.22 0.07
C THR A 271 -14.04 5.45 -0.58
N PRO A 272 -14.54 6.01 -1.71
CA PRO A 272 -13.99 7.24 -2.28
C PRO A 272 -14.07 8.43 -1.34
N VAL A 273 -15.20 8.58 -0.63
CA VAL A 273 -15.43 9.66 0.33
C VAL A 273 -14.50 9.51 1.53
N SER A 274 -14.41 8.29 2.10
CA SER A 274 -13.45 8.01 3.18
C SER A 274 -12.01 8.32 2.75
N ASN A 275 -11.62 7.93 1.52
CA ASN A 275 -10.27 8.17 0.99
C ASN A 275 -9.96 9.66 0.90
N PHE A 276 -10.89 10.47 0.39
CA PHE A 276 -10.74 11.93 0.33
C PHE A 276 -10.48 12.52 1.72
N TYR A 277 -11.33 12.25 2.70
CA TYR A 277 -11.17 12.83 4.03
C TYR A 277 -9.92 12.32 4.78
N ILE A 278 -9.55 11.06 4.58
CA ILE A 278 -8.32 10.49 5.16
C ILE A 278 -7.09 11.19 4.59
N THR A 279 -6.99 11.33 3.26
CA THR A 279 -5.84 11.99 2.64
C THR A 279 -5.80 13.48 2.93
N ALA A 280 -6.95 14.16 2.97
CA ALA A 280 -7.04 15.57 3.35
C ALA A 280 -6.57 15.80 4.79
N SER A 281 -7.04 14.99 5.74
CA SER A 281 -6.61 15.10 7.13
C SER A 281 -5.15 14.68 7.34
N ALA A 282 -4.65 13.66 6.61
CA ALA A 282 -3.23 13.30 6.64
C ALA A 282 -2.33 14.43 6.12
N CYS A 283 -2.77 15.13 5.07
CA CYS A 283 -2.10 16.34 4.56
C CYS A 283 -2.01 17.42 5.65
N LEU A 284 -3.11 17.70 6.38
CA LEU A 284 -3.12 18.68 7.46
C LEU A 284 -2.21 18.28 8.64
N TRP A 285 -2.21 17.00 9.03
CA TRP A 285 -1.32 16.49 10.06
C TRP A 285 0.16 16.60 9.66
N SER A 286 0.49 16.29 8.41
CA SER A 286 1.86 16.39 7.90
C SER A 286 2.30 17.85 7.75
N LEU A 287 1.39 18.77 7.37
CA LEU A 287 1.65 20.19 7.35
C LEU A 287 1.96 20.70 8.77
N ALA A 288 1.13 20.35 9.74
CA ALA A 288 1.37 20.72 11.12
C ALA A 288 2.72 20.19 11.63
N ALA A 289 3.07 18.94 11.32
CA ALA A 289 4.37 18.37 11.67
C ALA A 289 5.53 19.12 11.01
N ALA A 290 5.44 19.41 9.70
CA ALA A 290 6.47 20.15 8.98
C ALA A 290 6.72 21.56 9.56
N LEU A 291 5.64 22.27 9.91
CA LEU A 291 5.72 23.61 10.50
C LEU A 291 6.27 23.59 11.93
N ILE A 292 5.76 22.68 12.78
CA ILE A 292 6.18 22.57 14.20
C ILE A 292 7.67 22.18 14.29
N LEU A 293 8.14 21.32 13.38
CA LEU A 293 9.52 20.83 13.37
C LEU A 293 10.48 21.74 12.59
N GLY A 294 9.97 22.83 11.98
CA GLY A 294 10.79 23.72 11.15
C GLY A 294 11.38 23.03 9.90
N ARG A 295 10.70 21.98 9.38
CA ARG A 295 11.19 21.16 8.26
C ARG A 295 10.39 21.36 6.97
N PHE A 296 9.67 22.46 6.89
CA PHE A 296 8.90 22.78 5.69
C PHE A 296 9.85 23.13 4.53
N CYS A 297 9.65 22.48 3.38
CA CYS A 297 10.34 22.74 2.13
C CYS A 297 9.37 22.67 0.94
N LEU A 298 9.70 23.38 -0.12
CA LEU A 298 8.94 23.32 -1.39
C LEU A 298 9.63 22.35 -2.35
N PRO A 299 8.88 21.62 -3.20
CA PRO A 299 9.46 20.86 -4.29
C PRO A 299 10.25 21.78 -5.22
N ALA A 300 11.53 21.44 -5.47
CA ALA A 300 12.48 22.34 -6.13
C ALA A 300 12.14 22.57 -7.60
N ASP A 301 11.60 21.57 -8.29
CA ASP A 301 11.31 21.65 -9.72
C ASP A 301 10.15 20.72 -10.16
N SER A 302 9.87 20.72 -11.47
CA SER A 302 8.81 19.90 -12.06
C SER A 302 9.04 18.40 -11.91
N VAL A 303 10.28 17.94 -11.76
CA VAL A 303 10.61 16.52 -11.58
C VAL A 303 10.09 16.04 -10.23
N MET A 304 10.29 16.84 -9.17
CA MET A 304 9.79 16.51 -7.83
C MET A 304 8.26 16.45 -7.83
N TRP A 305 7.57 17.39 -8.46
CA TRP A 305 6.11 17.36 -8.58
C TRP A 305 5.59 16.12 -9.30
N ILE A 306 6.30 15.65 -10.34
CA ILE A 306 5.95 14.44 -11.07
C ILE A 306 6.14 13.20 -10.20
N ILE A 307 7.25 13.09 -9.47
CA ILE A 307 7.50 11.97 -8.54
C ILE A 307 6.41 11.92 -7.48
N LEU A 308 6.11 13.05 -6.84
CA LEU A 308 5.06 13.18 -5.83
C LEU A 308 3.67 12.86 -6.40
N PHE A 309 3.38 13.25 -7.64
CA PHE A 309 2.13 12.92 -8.32
C PHE A 309 1.96 11.39 -8.49
N PHE A 310 2.99 10.70 -8.97
CA PHE A 310 2.92 9.24 -9.14
C PHE A 310 2.85 8.52 -7.79
N GLU A 311 3.56 8.98 -6.78
CA GLU A 311 3.46 8.46 -5.42
C GLU A 311 2.03 8.64 -4.88
N ALA A 312 1.49 9.86 -4.98
CA ALA A 312 0.13 10.18 -4.56
C ALA A 312 -0.91 9.33 -5.26
N PHE A 313 -0.82 9.24 -6.59
CA PHE A 313 -1.78 8.51 -7.41
C PHE A 313 -1.74 7.02 -7.11
N LEU A 314 -0.55 6.41 -7.12
CA LEU A 314 -0.40 4.98 -6.95
C LEU A 314 -0.65 4.55 -5.50
N GLY A 315 0.01 5.21 -4.55
CA GLY A 315 -0.06 4.85 -3.14
C GLY A 315 -1.40 5.23 -2.51
N TYR A 316 -1.81 6.48 -2.68
CA TYR A 316 -2.88 7.04 -1.85
C TYR A 316 -4.23 7.22 -2.56
N VAL A 317 -4.26 7.37 -3.88
CA VAL A 317 -5.53 7.35 -4.62
C VAL A 317 -5.96 5.92 -4.92
N VAL A 318 -5.07 5.11 -5.47
CA VAL A 318 -5.39 3.72 -5.87
C VAL A 318 -5.17 2.75 -4.71
N GLY A 319 -3.95 2.68 -4.17
CA GLY A 319 -3.56 1.71 -3.14
C GLY A 319 -4.38 1.85 -1.85
N LEU A 320 -4.46 3.05 -1.29
CA LEU A 320 -5.21 3.31 -0.07
C LEU A 320 -6.72 3.03 -0.24
N ARG A 321 -7.29 3.41 -1.39
CA ARG A 321 -8.69 3.11 -1.69
C ARG A 321 -8.97 1.62 -1.80
N LEU A 322 -8.07 0.87 -2.44
CA LEU A 322 -8.16 -0.59 -2.54
C LEU A 322 -8.01 -1.23 -1.15
N LEU A 323 -7.06 -0.76 -0.34
CA LEU A 323 -6.88 -1.26 1.02
C LEU A 323 -8.13 -1.02 1.88
N LEU A 324 -8.69 0.18 1.87
CA LEU A 324 -9.94 0.50 2.58
C LEU A 324 -11.10 -0.39 2.14
N ALA A 325 -11.23 -0.63 0.82
CA ALA A 325 -12.25 -1.55 0.30
C ALA A 325 -12.01 -2.97 0.81
N GLY A 326 -10.77 -3.43 0.81
CA GLY A 326 -10.36 -4.72 1.35
C GLY A 326 -10.69 -4.87 2.84
N ILE A 327 -10.36 -3.87 3.66
CA ILE A 327 -10.68 -3.84 5.10
C ILE A 327 -12.19 -3.96 5.32
N LYS A 328 -13.00 -3.22 4.56
CA LYS A 328 -14.47 -3.28 4.67
C LYS A 328 -15.04 -4.64 4.28
N LEU A 329 -14.44 -5.32 3.30
CA LEU A 329 -14.92 -6.60 2.77
C LEU A 329 -14.45 -7.81 3.59
N LEU A 330 -13.19 -7.80 4.07
CA LEU A 330 -12.55 -8.94 4.73
C LEU A 330 -12.53 -8.83 6.27
N GLY A 331 -12.67 -7.61 6.80
CA GLY A 331 -12.37 -7.29 8.20
C GLY A 331 -10.90 -6.92 8.41
N SER A 332 -10.62 -6.30 9.57
CA SER A 332 -9.31 -5.72 9.88
C SER A 332 -8.20 -6.77 9.98
N VAL A 333 -8.47 -7.90 10.65
CA VAL A 333 -7.48 -8.97 10.88
C VAL A 333 -7.03 -9.61 9.56
N SER A 334 -7.98 -9.98 8.70
CA SER A 334 -7.64 -10.64 7.44
C SER A 334 -6.99 -9.68 6.44
N ALA A 335 -7.46 -8.42 6.39
CA ALA A 335 -6.87 -7.42 5.52
C ALA A 335 -5.45 -7.06 5.95
N SER A 336 -5.20 -6.88 7.26
CA SER A 336 -3.85 -6.58 7.76
C SER A 336 -2.86 -7.73 7.51
N ALA A 337 -3.30 -8.98 7.70
CA ALA A 337 -2.48 -10.15 7.41
C ALA A 337 -2.15 -10.28 5.92
N LEU A 338 -3.07 -9.96 5.00
CA LEU A 338 -2.80 -9.97 3.56
C LEU A 338 -1.93 -8.80 3.11
N ASN A 339 -2.04 -7.65 3.77
CA ASN A 339 -1.21 -6.48 3.43
C ASN A 339 0.28 -6.69 3.73
N THR A 340 0.65 -7.72 4.50
CA THR A 340 2.06 -8.15 4.67
C THR A 340 2.71 -8.65 3.38
N LEU A 341 1.97 -8.79 2.26
CA LEU A 341 2.51 -9.02 0.93
C LEU A 341 3.32 -7.83 0.39
N GLU A 342 3.14 -6.64 0.93
CA GLU A 342 3.81 -5.41 0.50
C GLU A 342 5.35 -5.54 0.41
N PRO A 343 6.10 -6.03 1.42
CA PRO A 343 7.54 -6.20 1.32
C PRO A 343 7.97 -7.23 0.26
N ALA A 344 7.15 -8.25 0.00
CA ALA A 344 7.41 -9.19 -1.07
C ALA A 344 7.30 -8.50 -2.44
N PHE A 345 6.25 -7.70 -2.66
CA PHE A 345 6.12 -6.89 -3.88
C PHE A 345 7.22 -5.84 -4.00
N ALA A 346 7.61 -5.18 -2.90
CA ALA A 346 8.72 -4.23 -2.89
C ALA A 346 10.03 -4.88 -3.33
N SER A 347 10.33 -6.09 -2.82
CA SER A 347 11.52 -6.85 -3.21
C SER A 347 11.51 -7.26 -4.68
N LEU A 348 10.36 -7.72 -5.20
CA LEU A 348 10.20 -8.08 -6.61
C LEU A 348 10.33 -6.85 -7.51
N THR A 349 9.79 -5.70 -7.08
CA THR A 349 9.89 -4.44 -7.81
C THR A 349 11.33 -3.94 -7.82
N SER A 350 12.04 -3.96 -6.69
CA SER A 350 13.47 -3.61 -6.62
C SER A 350 14.32 -4.49 -7.54
N MET A 351 14.06 -5.80 -7.58
CA MET A 351 14.74 -6.71 -8.49
C MET A 351 14.48 -6.34 -9.96
N ALA A 352 13.22 -6.10 -10.32
CA ALA A 352 12.83 -5.78 -11.69
C ALA A 352 13.36 -4.40 -12.13
N VAL A 353 13.30 -3.41 -11.23
CA VAL A 353 13.63 -2.01 -11.50
C VAL A 353 15.14 -1.76 -11.38
N PHE A 354 15.77 -2.18 -10.29
CA PHE A 354 17.19 -1.92 -10.03
C PHE A 354 18.10 -3.07 -10.47
N GLY A 355 17.54 -4.24 -10.83
CA GLY A 355 18.31 -5.45 -11.17
C GLY A 355 19.08 -6.00 -9.99
N GLU A 356 18.60 -5.76 -8.78
CA GLU A 356 19.17 -6.35 -7.59
C GLU A 356 19.05 -7.88 -7.66
N ALA A 357 20.15 -8.59 -7.36
CA ALA A 357 20.10 -10.04 -7.25
C ALA A 357 19.25 -10.45 -6.04
N MET A 358 18.31 -11.37 -6.25
CA MET A 358 17.56 -11.96 -5.15
C MET A 358 18.44 -13.00 -4.45
N GLY A 359 19.12 -12.60 -3.36
CA GLY A 359 19.85 -13.55 -2.53
C GLY A 359 18.95 -14.62 -1.93
N LEU A 360 19.52 -15.76 -1.57
CA LEU A 360 18.79 -16.92 -1.03
C LEU A 360 17.87 -16.55 0.14
N LEU A 361 18.36 -15.75 1.09
CA LEU A 361 17.59 -15.31 2.26
C LEU A 361 16.38 -14.46 1.87
N LYS A 362 16.54 -13.48 0.96
CA LYS A 362 15.43 -12.67 0.45
C LYS A 362 14.41 -13.56 -0.26
N GLY A 363 14.86 -14.51 -1.08
CA GLY A 363 13.99 -15.47 -1.77
C GLY A 363 13.16 -16.33 -0.81
N CYS A 364 13.80 -16.91 0.22
CA CYS A 364 13.11 -17.65 1.27
C CYS A 364 12.09 -16.77 2.01
N GLY A 365 12.45 -15.52 2.31
CA GLY A 365 11.54 -14.57 2.94
C GLY A 365 10.29 -14.28 2.10
N VAL A 366 10.44 -14.07 0.79
CA VAL A 366 9.31 -13.90 -0.14
C VAL A 366 8.41 -15.14 -0.13
N ILE A 367 8.98 -16.34 -0.18
CA ILE A 367 8.20 -17.59 -0.13
C ILE A 367 7.41 -17.69 1.18
N LEU A 368 8.02 -17.35 2.33
CA LEU A 368 7.32 -17.38 3.62
C LEU A 368 6.15 -16.39 3.67
N VAL A 369 6.33 -15.17 3.16
CA VAL A 369 5.25 -14.17 3.09
C VAL A 369 4.12 -14.64 2.18
N LEU A 370 4.44 -15.21 1.02
CA LEU A 370 3.43 -15.77 0.12
C LEU A 370 2.69 -16.95 0.77
N ALA A 371 3.39 -17.85 1.47
CA ALA A 371 2.79 -18.95 2.20
C ALA A 371 1.85 -18.45 3.31
N ALA A 372 2.25 -17.42 4.06
CA ALA A 372 1.42 -16.77 5.07
C ALA A 372 0.13 -16.21 4.47
N ALA A 373 0.21 -15.51 3.34
CA ALA A 373 -0.96 -14.98 2.63
C ALA A 373 -1.91 -16.10 2.16
N VAL A 374 -1.38 -17.19 1.61
CA VAL A 374 -2.17 -18.36 1.20
C VAL A 374 -2.89 -18.98 2.40
N ILE A 375 -2.20 -19.15 3.54
CA ILE A 375 -2.79 -19.65 4.79
C ILE A 375 -3.94 -18.73 5.23
N GLY A 376 -3.76 -17.41 5.18
CA GLY A 376 -4.80 -16.42 5.49
C GLY A 376 -6.03 -16.57 4.58
N ILE A 377 -5.84 -16.73 3.28
CA ILE A 377 -6.92 -16.92 2.29
C ILE A 377 -7.68 -18.25 2.55
N LEU A 378 -6.96 -19.33 2.82
CA LEU A 378 -7.57 -20.64 3.12
C LEU A 378 -8.42 -20.59 4.39
N THR A 379 -8.04 -19.76 5.36
CA THR A 379 -8.82 -19.55 6.59
C THR A 379 -10.15 -18.87 6.30
N LEU A 380 -10.15 -17.85 5.45
CA LEU A 380 -11.39 -17.18 4.99
C LEU A 380 -12.33 -18.15 4.27
N ASN A 381 -11.78 -19.02 3.43
CA ASN A 381 -12.57 -20.03 2.72
C ASN A 381 -13.24 -21.04 3.69
N ARG A 382 -12.54 -21.47 4.74
CA ARG A 382 -13.09 -22.37 5.77
C ARG A 382 -14.20 -21.72 6.59
N GLU A 383 -14.08 -20.43 6.91
CA GLU A 383 -15.13 -19.69 7.62
C GLU A 383 -16.40 -19.55 6.77
N ASP A 384 -16.26 -19.27 5.47
CA ASP A 384 -17.37 -19.22 4.53
C ASP A 384 -18.11 -20.57 4.38
N SER A 385 -17.38 -21.68 4.34
CA SER A 385 -17.96 -23.01 4.23
C SER A 385 -18.73 -23.41 5.49
N LYS A 386 -18.21 -23.09 6.69
CA LYS A 386 -18.90 -23.34 7.97
C LYS A 386 -20.18 -22.52 8.13
N THR A 387 -20.19 -21.28 7.63
CA THR A 387 -21.39 -20.42 7.68
C THR A 387 -22.49 -20.95 6.76
N ARG A 388 -22.13 -21.55 5.62
CA ARG A 388 -23.10 -22.17 4.68
C ARG A 388 -23.68 -23.50 5.19
N SER A 389 -22.93 -24.26 5.99
CA SER A 389 -23.41 -25.54 6.53
C SER A 389 -24.37 -25.35 7.72
N LYS A 390 -24.45 -24.12 8.27
CA LYS A 390 -25.36 -23.76 9.38
C LYS A 390 -26.58 -22.96 8.94
N ALA A 391 -26.65 -22.53 7.69
CA ALA A 391 -27.79 -21.87 7.06
C ALA A 391 -28.55 -22.86 6.15
#